data_a9a9d9047937c507e96a415c221bd421
#
_entry.id   a9a9d9047937c507e96a415c221bd421
#
_cell.length_a   1.000
_cell.length_b   1.000
_cell.length_c   1.000
_cell.angle_alpha   90.00
_cell.angle_beta   90.00
_cell.angle_gamma   90.00
#
_symmetry.space_group_name_H-M   'P 1'
#
loop_
_entity.id
_entity.type
_entity.pdbx_description
1 polymer ?
#
loop_
_entity_poly.entity_id
_entity_poly.type
_entity_poly.pdbx_seq_one_letter_code
_entity_poly.pdbx_strand_id
1 'polypeptide(L)'
;MVRRGRSAVQAVQTIDDPEALRALSHPLRVRILDALREPDSAAAAARRLGEARQKVNYHLKELERCGLVVAAGERRNGNFVESLYQSVARTLVVLPRAAWGDPRRLAAMADQLSLETS
;
A
#
# COMPACT_ATOMS: atom_id res chain seq x y z
N MET A 1 -12.76 19.40 0.20
CA MET A 1 -13.04 18.57 0.11
C MET A 1 -12.92 17.22 0.55
N VAL A 2 -13.58 17.01 1.49
CA VAL A 2 -13.55 15.77 2.17
C VAL A 2 -13.91 14.62 1.31
N ARG A 3 -14.74 14.83 0.37
CA ARG A 3 -15.16 13.77 -0.48
C ARG A 3 -14.10 13.14 -1.28
N ARG A 4 -13.08 13.88 -1.61
CA ARG A 4 -12.02 13.32 -2.40
C ARG A 4 -11.29 12.27 -1.66
N GLY A 5 -11.07 12.46 -0.38
CA GLY A 5 -10.39 11.48 0.42
C GLY A 5 -11.15 10.19 0.44
N ARG A 6 -12.46 10.27 0.58
CA ARG A 6 -13.25 9.07 0.60
C ARG A 6 -13.24 8.36 -0.72
N SER A 7 -13.26 9.12 -1.82
CA SER A 7 -13.26 8.48 -3.12
C SER A 7 -11.95 7.83 -3.43
N ALA A 8 -10.86 8.29 -2.84
CA ALA A 8 -9.55 7.77 -3.15
C ALA A 8 -9.27 6.46 -2.45
N VAL A 9 -9.91 6.18 -1.32
CA VAL A 9 -9.66 4.98 -0.55
C VAL A 9 -10.84 4.03 -0.67
N GLN A 10 -10.57 2.83 -1.09
CA GLN A 10 -11.59 1.83 -1.33
C GLN A 10 -11.53 0.74 -0.29
N ALA A 11 -12.62 0.00 -0.15
CA ALA A 11 -12.60 -1.14 0.74
C ALA A 11 -11.72 -2.23 0.16
N VAL A 12 -11.83 -2.45 -1.15
CA VAL A 12 -11.10 -3.51 -1.84
C VAL A 12 -10.55 -2.96 -3.15
N GLN A 13 -9.32 -3.31 -3.43
CA GLN A 13 -8.68 -2.94 -4.68
C GLN A 13 -8.14 -4.22 -5.30
N THR A 14 -8.49 -4.48 -6.56
CA THR A 14 -7.94 -5.64 -7.25
C THR A 14 -6.64 -5.25 -7.94
N ILE A 15 -5.68 -6.16 -7.93
CA ILE A 15 -4.38 -5.96 -8.52
C ILE A 15 -4.18 -6.96 -9.63
N ASP A 16 -4.09 -6.48 -10.87
CA ASP A 16 -3.78 -7.35 -11.99
C ASP A 16 -2.68 -6.75 -12.87
N ASP A 17 -2.14 -5.64 -12.45
CA ASP A 17 -1.09 -4.96 -13.18
C ASP A 17 0.27 -5.51 -12.76
N PRO A 18 1.08 -5.98 -13.71
CA PRO A 18 2.38 -6.56 -13.37
C PRO A 18 3.29 -5.62 -12.60
N GLU A 19 3.20 -4.33 -12.86
CA GLU A 19 4.05 -3.38 -12.16
C GLU A 19 3.64 -3.25 -10.70
N ALA A 20 2.35 -3.21 -10.43
CA ALA A 20 1.86 -3.15 -9.06
C ALA A 20 2.21 -4.43 -8.31
N LEU A 21 2.13 -5.57 -9.01
CA LEU A 21 2.51 -6.83 -8.41
C LEU A 21 3.98 -6.86 -8.04
N ARG A 22 4.81 -6.34 -8.92
CA ARG A 22 6.23 -6.27 -8.66
C ARG A 22 6.50 -5.42 -7.44
N ALA A 23 5.75 -4.32 -7.30
CA ALA A 23 5.90 -3.46 -6.13
C ALA A 23 5.56 -4.22 -4.86
N LEU A 24 4.57 -5.09 -4.91
CA LEU A 24 4.14 -5.85 -3.74
C LEU A 24 5.07 -7.00 -3.39
N SER A 25 6.03 -7.30 -4.25
CA SER A 25 6.94 -8.40 -3.96
C SER A 25 8.02 -8.01 -2.94
N HIS A 26 8.12 -6.74 -2.60
CA HIS A 26 9.10 -6.28 -1.65
C HIS A 26 8.48 -6.26 -0.25
N PRO A 27 9.02 -7.04 0.70
CA PRO A 27 8.39 -7.15 2.03
C PRO A 27 8.19 -5.82 2.74
N LEU A 28 9.13 -4.92 2.64
CA LEU A 28 8.99 -3.63 3.30
C LEU A 28 7.83 -2.84 2.73
N ARG A 29 7.56 -2.96 1.43
CA ARG A 29 6.45 -2.24 0.84
C ARG A 29 5.11 -2.73 1.37
N VAL A 30 5.00 -4.04 1.58
CA VAL A 30 3.78 -4.59 2.17
C VAL A 30 3.60 -4.07 3.58
N ARG A 31 4.70 -3.98 4.34
CA ARG A 31 4.63 -3.44 5.70
C ARG A 31 4.25 -1.97 5.71
N ILE A 32 4.72 -1.21 4.72
CA ILE A 32 4.36 0.20 4.60
C ILE A 32 2.87 0.33 4.31
N LEU A 33 2.35 -0.51 3.42
CA LEU A 33 0.93 -0.47 3.11
C LEU A 33 0.09 -0.76 4.36
N ASP A 34 0.53 -1.70 5.17
CA ASP A 34 -0.18 -2.00 6.40
C ASP A 34 -0.09 -0.84 7.39
N ALA A 35 1.08 -0.22 7.48
CA ALA A 35 1.27 0.91 8.39
C ALA A 35 0.44 2.12 7.99
N LEU A 36 0.07 2.21 6.73
CA LEU A 36 -0.68 3.34 6.21
C LEU A 36 -2.14 3.01 5.94
N ARG A 37 -2.67 2.02 6.63
CA ARG A 37 -4.11 1.76 6.55
C ARG A 37 -4.89 2.97 7.04
N GLU A 38 -4.36 3.66 8.05
CA GLU A 38 -4.86 4.96 8.44
C GLU A 38 -3.87 6.01 7.94
N PRO A 39 -4.32 7.20 7.61
CA PRO A 39 -3.42 8.21 7.07
C PRO A 39 -2.30 8.56 8.05
N ASP A 40 -1.08 8.64 7.54
CA ASP A 40 0.04 9.07 8.36
C ASP A 40 1.17 9.55 7.45
N SER A 41 2.22 10.09 8.07
CA SER A 41 3.37 10.61 7.35
C SER A 41 4.41 9.51 7.13
N ALA A 42 5.32 9.76 6.19
CA ALA A 42 6.42 8.85 5.95
C ALA A 42 7.29 8.70 7.21
N ALA A 43 7.48 9.79 7.93
CA ALA A 43 8.30 9.75 9.15
C ALA A 43 7.65 8.86 10.21
N ALA A 44 6.34 8.98 10.38
CA ALA A 44 5.64 8.17 11.37
C ALA A 44 5.65 6.69 10.98
N ALA A 45 5.48 6.41 9.69
CA ALA A 45 5.53 5.04 9.22
C ALA A 45 6.92 4.46 9.47
N ALA A 46 7.97 5.23 9.20
CA ALA A 46 9.32 4.77 9.41
C ALA A 46 9.57 4.44 10.89
N ARG A 47 9.07 5.27 11.78
CA ARG A 47 9.22 5.02 13.21
C ARG A 47 8.52 3.73 13.62
N ARG A 48 7.31 3.53 13.13
CA ARG A 48 6.57 2.32 13.47
C ARG A 48 7.23 1.06 12.94
N LEU A 49 7.85 1.17 11.78
CA LEU A 49 8.48 0.00 11.15
C LEU A 49 9.92 -0.21 11.58
N GLY A 50 10.48 0.74 12.32
CA GLY A 50 11.87 0.64 12.73
C GLY A 50 12.82 0.75 11.55
N GLU A 51 12.47 1.57 10.56
CA GLU A 51 13.28 1.72 9.36
C GLU A 51 13.72 3.16 9.18
N ALA A 52 14.77 3.37 8.39
CA ALA A 52 15.24 4.69 8.09
C ALA A 52 14.18 5.44 7.28
N ARG A 53 13.97 6.70 7.63
CA ARG A 53 12.98 7.52 6.97
C ARG A 53 13.23 7.62 5.48
N GLN A 54 14.48 7.77 5.07
CA GLN A 54 14.82 7.87 3.67
C GLN A 54 14.41 6.63 2.88
N LYS A 55 14.63 5.48 3.48
CA LYS A 55 14.30 4.21 2.87
C LYS A 55 12.79 4.07 2.71
N VAL A 56 12.06 4.40 3.77
CA VAL A 56 10.60 4.33 3.72
C VAL A 56 10.07 5.30 2.69
N ASN A 57 10.63 6.50 2.65
CA ASN A 57 10.17 7.50 1.71
C ASN A 57 10.36 7.05 0.26
N TYR A 58 11.48 6.40 -0.02
CA TYR A 58 11.73 5.89 -1.36
C TYR A 58 10.66 4.86 -1.76
N HIS A 59 10.40 3.91 -0.90
CA HIS A 59 9.41 2.87 -1.20
C HIS A 59 8.00 3.45 -1.25
N LEU A 60 7.72 4.42 -0.41
CA LEU A 60 6.43 5.08 -0.39
C LEU A 60 6.16 5.77 -1.72
N LYS A 61 7.16 6.45 -2.26
CA LYS A 61 6.99 7.11 -3.54
C LYS A 61 6.75 6.11 -4.66
N GLU A 62 7.40 4.97 -4.59
CA GLU A 62 7.17 3.92 -5.58
C GLU A 62 5.76 3.36 -5.48
N LEU A 63 5.27 3.20 -4.25
CA LEU A 63 3.91 2.73 -4.05
C LEU A 63 2.90 3.75 -4.55
N GLU A 64 3.20 5.03 -4.36
CA GLU A 64 2.34 6.09 -4.84
C GLU A 64 2.32 6.10 -6.37
N ARG A 65 3.46 5.92 -6.97
CA ARG A 65 3.56 5.89 -8.43
C ARG A 65 2.75 4.75 -9.03
N CYS A 66 2.72 3.63 -8.34
CA CYS A 66 1.96 2.46 -8.80
C CYS A 66 0.49 2.52 -8.41
N GLY A 67 0.07 3.57 -7.75
CA GLY A 67 -1.33 3.71 -7.37
C GLY A 67 -1.76 2.90 -6.16
N LEU A 68 -0.82 2.41 -5.38
CA LEU A 68 -1.14 1.62 -4.19
C LEU A 68 -1.22 2.47 -2.93
N VAL A 69 -0.72 3.70 -2.99
CA VAL A 69 -0.80 4.66 -1.91
C VAL A 69 -1.28 5.97 -2.51
N VAL A 70 -2.10 6.69 -1.79
CA VAL A 70 -2.62 7.98 -2.24
C VAL A 70 -2.31 9.06 -1.22
N ALA A 71 -2.20 10.28 -1.70
CA ALA A 71 -2.03 11.42 -0.82
C ALA A 71 -3.30 11.60 0.00
N ALA A 72 -3.15 11.83 1.29
CA ALA A 72 -4.27 11.92 2.20
C ALA A 72 -4.33 13.25 2.95
N GLY A 73 -3.67 14.26 2.43
CA GLY A 73 -3.72 15.58 3.01
C GLY A 73 -2.45 15.95 3.72
N GLU A 74 -2.56 16.89 4.63
CA GLU A 74 -1.42 17.41 5.36
C GLU A 74 -1.77 17.57 6.81
N ARG A 75 -0.75 17.56 7.64
CA ARG A 75 -0.90 17.76 9.07
C ARG A 75 0.17 18.72 9.54
N ARG A 76 -0.23 19.70 10.34
CA ARG A 76 0.75 20.62 10.89
C ARG A 76 1.37 19.99 12.13
N ASN A 77 2.69 20.06 12.22
CA ASN A 77 3.41 19.51 13.33
C ASN A 77 4.43 20.57 13.75
N GLY A 78 4.05 21.43 14.69
CA GLY A 78 4.86 22.56 15.08
C GLY A 78 4.98 23.54 13.93
N ASN A 79 6.21 23.80 13.49
CA ASN A 79 6.46 24.69 12.38
C ASN A 79 6.51 23.96 11.05
N PHE A 80 6.30 22.66 11.09
CA PHE A 80 6.38 21.84 9.88
C PHE A 80 5.02 21.42 9.39
N VAL A 81 4.94 21.21 8.10
CA VAL A 81 3.75 20.64 7.50
C VAL A 81 4.13 19.28 6.95
N GLU A 82 3.46 18.23 7.41
CA GLU A 82 3.74 16.88 6.97
C GLU A 82 2.74 16.44 5.93
N SER A 83 3.23 15.82 4.88
CA SER A 83 2.33 15.18 3.91
C SER A 83 1.87 13.85 4.49
N LEU A 84 0.60 13.57 4.34
CA LEU A 84 0.01 12.32 4.80
C LEU A 84 -0.32 11.43 3.61
N TYR A 85 -0.17 10.15 3.83
CA TYR A 85 -0.43 9.14 2.80
C TYR A 85 -1.29 8.05 3.39
N GLN A 86 -1.99 7.36 2.53
CA GLN A 86 -2.86 6.27 2.97
C GLN A 86 -2.89 5.19 1.88
N SER A 87 -2.97 3.94 2.30
CA SER A 87 -3.12 2.84 1.37
C SER A 87 -4.40 3.02 0.57
N VAL A 88 -4.35 2.69 -0.72
CA VAL A 88 -5.46 2.94 -1.63
C VAL A 88 -6.71 2.15 -1.25
N ALA A 89 -6.54 1.05 -0.53
CA ALA A 89 -7.66 0.22 -0.12
C ALA A 89 -7.33 -0.50 1.17
N ARG A 90 -8.35 -0.95 1.86
CA ARG A 90 -8.14 -1.71 3.09
C ARG A 90 -7.69 -3.12 2.79
N THR A 91 -8.11 -3.64 1.65
CA THR A 91 -7.76 -4.99 1.22
C THR A 91 -7.32 -4.96 -0.23
N LEU A 92 -6.20 -5.61 -0.51
CA LEU A 92 -5.72 -5.76 -1.87
C LEU A 92 -5.93 -7.21 -2.26
N VAL A 93 -6.51 -7.42 -3.44
CA VAL A 93 -6.74 -8.75 -3.95
C VAL A 93 -5.94 -8.89 -5.25
N VAL A 94 -5.02 -9.85 -5.25
CA VAL A 94 -4.19 -10.10 -6.42
C VAL A 94 -4.96 -11.01 -7.36
N LEU A 95 -5.21 -10.53 -8.56
CA LEU A 95 -5.97 -11.31 -9.52
C LEU A 95 -5.13 -12.38 -10.18
N PRO A 96 -5.76 -13.48 -10.54
CA PRO A 96 -5.06 -14.59 -11.18
C PRO A 96 -4.32 -14.24 -12.44
N ARG A 97 -4.74 -13.19 -13.10
CA ARG A 97 -4.09 -12.74 -14.30
C ARG A 97 -2.62 -12.58 -14.10
N ALA A 98 -2.22 -12.23 -12.90
CA ALA A 98 -0.84 -12.03 -12.58
C ALA A 98 -0.06 -13.31 -12.49
N ALA A 99 -0.73 -14.42 -12.32
CA ALA A 99 -0.06 -15.70 -12.23
C ALA A 99 -0.15 -16.48 -13.53
N TRP A 100 -0.61 -15.92 -14.51
CA TRP A 100 -0.89 -16.30 -15.82
C TRP A 100 -0.49 -17.65 -16.28
N GLY A 101 -1.45 -18.39 -16.78
CA GLY A 101 -1.21 -19.64 -17.45
C GLY A 101 -0.77 -20.78 -16.57
N ASP A 102 -0.62 -20.57 -15.28
CA ASP A 102 -0.19 -21.64 -14.37
C ASP A 102 -1.22 -21.80 -13.25
N PRO A 103 -2.12 -22.79 -13.38
CA PRO A 103 -3.16 -23.02 -12.37
C PRO A 103 -2.59 -23.31 -10.98
N ARG A 104 -1.41 -23.94 -10.91
CA ARG A 104 -0.83 -24.25 -9.62
C ARG A 104 -0.38 -22.99 -8.90
N ARG A 105 0.13 -22.04 -9.68
CA ARG A 105 0.54 -20.77 -9.13
C ARG A 105 -0.66 -20.01 -8.62
N LEU A 106 -1.77 -20.08 -9.36
CA LEU A 106 -3.01 -19.46 -8.94
C LEU A 106 -3.49 -20.04 -7.62
N ALA A 107 -3.48 -21.36 -7.53
CA ALA A 107 -3.93 -22.02 -6.31
C ALA A 107 -3.07 -21.65 -5.12
N ALA A 108 -1.76 -21.58 -5.33
CA ALA A 108 -0.86 -21.21 -4.25
C ALA A 108 -1.09 -19.78 -3.77
N MET A 109 -1.34 -18.88 -4.71
CA MET A 109 -1.61 -17.49 -4.35
C MET A 109 -2.93 -17.38 -3.60
N ALA A 110 -3.93 -18.09 -4.05
CA ALA A 110 -5.23 -18.07 -3.39
C ALA A 110 -5.15 -18.59 -1.97
N ASP A 111 -4.37 -19.65 -1.78
CA ASP A 111 -4.16 -20.20 -0.46
C ASP A 111 -3.51 -19.22 0.48
N GLN A 112 -2.50 -18.52 0.01
CA GLN A 112 -1.83 -17.53 0.81
C GLN A 112 -2.75 -16.39 1.20
N LEU A 113 -3.54 -15.93 0.25
CA LEU A 113 -4.48 -14.85 0.51
C LEU A 113 -5.55 -15.28 1.51
N SER A 114 -5.98 -16.52 1.40
CA SER A 114 -6.97 -17.03 2.34
C SER A 114 -6.43 -17.07 3.76
N LEU A 115 -5.18 -17.47 3.90
CA LEU A 115 -4.55 -17.47 5.21
C LEU A 115 -4.45 -16.08 5.79
N GLU A 116 -4.18 -15.11 4.92
CA GLU A 116 -4.08 -13.73 5.37
C GLU A 116 -5.41 -13.21 5.88
N THR A 117 -6.49 -13.62 5.25
CA THR A 117 -7.78 -13.08 5.60
C THR A 117 -8.41 -13.78 6.79
N SER A 118 -7.91 -14.92 7.17
CA SER A 118 -8.46 -15.59 8.32
C SER A 118 -7.88 -15.09 9.62
#